data_e079bc2c3db88fd0a3f45a133aa97026
#
_entry.id   e079bc2c3db88fd0a3f45a133aa97026
#
_cell.length_a   1.000
_cell.length_b   1.000
_cell.length_c   1.000
_cell.angle_alpha   90.00
_cell.angle_beta   90.00
_cell.angle_gamma   90.00
#
_symmetry.space_group_name_H-M   'P 1'
#
loop_
_entity.id
_entity.type
_entity.pdbx_description
1 polymer ?
#
loop_
_entity_poly.entity_id
_entity_poly.type
_entity_poly.pdbx_seq_one_letter_code
_entity_poly.pdbx_strand_id
1 'polypeptide(L)'
;MTGGLTALDVMVLVSLAVAGIFGWTRGFVREIFSLAAWVAGFFAVKAFHVPASAILAGPVGTAGGAAVLAVVLCFGVAFVAVRLIGTQLGRSTRQSILNPVDRILGFGFGLLKGLFAATMAFLLMSLVFDTLNGAQAPRPSWMAQSRTYQLLKASSAALVGAIDAGRAR
;
A
#
# COMPACT_ATOMS: atom_id res chain seq x y z
N MET A 1 26.94 -11.07 -23.45
CA MET A 1 26.29 -10.54 -22.23
C MET A 1 24.79 -10.77 -22.34
N THR A 2 24.36 -12.00 -22.25
CA THR A 2 22.95 -12.42 -22.26
C THR A 2 22.51 -12.59 -20.82
N GLY A 3 22.30 -11.47 -20.14
CA GLY A 3 21.68 -11.50 -18.81
C GLY A 3 20.22 -11.89 -18.97
N GLY A 4 19.89 -13.18 -18.79
CA GLY A 4 18.51 -13.62 -18.67
C GLY A 4 17.81 -12.91 -17.52
N LEU A 5 16.48 -12.87 -17.56
CA LEU A 5 15.67 -12.34 -16.46
C LEU A 5 15.97 -13.15 -15.20
N THR A 6 16.32 -12.47 -14.12
CA THR A 6 16.54 -13.13 -12.83
C THR A 6 15.19 -13.41 -12.14
N ALA A 7 15.20 -14.26 -11.12
CA ALA A 7 13.99 -14.52 -10.34
C ALA A 7 13.38 -13.23 -9.77
N LEU A 8 14.22 -12.28 -9.35
CA LEU A 8 13.75 -10.97 -8.87
C LEU A 8 13.05 -10.18 -9.99
N ASP A 9 13.61 -10.16 -11.20
CA ASP A 9 13.00 -9.47 -12.33
C ASP A 9 11.62 -10.04 -12.66
N VAL A 10 11.49 -11.37 -12.67
CA VAL A 10 10.22 -12.05 -12.93
C VAL A 10 9.21 -11.73 -11.83
N MET A 11 9.60 -11.80 -10.56
CA MET A 11 8.71 -11.46 -9.44
C MET A 11 8.20 -10.01 -9.51
N VAL A 12 9.07 -9.06 -9.82
CA VAL A 12 8.68 -7.64 -9.94
C VAL A 12 7.77 -7.44 -11.15
N LEU A 13 8.12 -7.99 -12.31
CA LEU A 13 7.30 -7.89 -13.51
C LEU A 13 5.90 -8.49 -13.31
N VAL A 14 5.82 -9.67 -12.69
CA VAL A 14 4.54 -10.33 -12.38
C VAL A 14 3.73 -9.47 -11.40
N SER A 15 4.35 -8.94 -10.34
CA SER A 15 3.66 -8.08 -9.37
C SER A 15 3.14 -6.80 -10.01
N LEU A 16 3.92 -6.15 -10.88
CA LEU A 16 3.50 -4.97 -11.63
C LEU A 16 2.36 -5.28 -12.60
N ALA A 17 2.48 -6.37 -13.36
CA ALA A 17 1.44 -6.79 -14.30
C ALA A 17 0.11 -7.07 -13.57
N VAL A 18 0.16 -7.82 -12.49
CA VAL A 18 -1.01 -8.12 -11.65
C VAL A 18 -1.62 -6.84 -11.08
N ALA A 19 -0.79 -5.94 -10.51
CA ALA A 19 -1.25 -4.67 -9.96
C ALA A 19 -1.87 -3.76 -11.03
N GLY A 20 -1.27 -3.70 -12.23
CA GLY A 20 -1.80 -2.96 -13.38
C GLY A 20 -3.15 -3.51 -13.86
N ILE A 21 -3.26 -4.84 -14.01
CA ILE A 21 -4.52 -5.50 -14.40
C ILE A 21 -5.61 -5.23 -13.36
N PHE A 22 -5.30 -5.34 -12.07
CA PHE A 22 -6.26 -4.99 -11.01
C PHE A 22 -6.65 -3.51 -11.05
N GLY A 23 -5.69 -2.61 -11.30
CA GLY A 23 -5.98 -1.18 -11.50
C GLY A 23 -6.90 -0.93 -12.69
N TRP A 24 -6.64 -1.57 -13.83
CA TRP A 24 -7.49 -1.51 -15.01
C TRP A 24 -8.91 -2.03 -14.76
N THR A 25 -9.02 -3.17 -14.09
CA THR A 25 -10.33 -3.79 -13.81
C THR A 25 -11.13 -3.04 -12.75
N ARG A 26 -10.48 -2.39 -11.79
CA ARG A 26 -11.13 -1.62 -10.72
C ARG A 26 -11.43 -0.19 -11.12
N GLY A 27 -10.60 0.41 -11.96
CA GLY A 27 -10.64 1.81 -12.34
C GLY A 27 -10.00 2.74 -11.30
N PHE A 28 -9.60 3.92 -11.76
CA PHE A 28 -8.87 4.93 -10.99
C PHE A 28 -9.69 5.47 -9.81
N VAL A 29 -10.98 5.77 -10.04
CA VAL A 29 -11.86 6.27 -8.98
C VAL A 29 -11.88 5.33 -7.79
N ARG A 30 -12.08 4.02 -8.01
CA ARG A 30 -12.10 3.04 -6.92
C ARG A 30 -10.75 2.91 -6.21
N GLU A 31 -9.66 3.00 -6.95
CA GLU A 31 -8.31 2.90 -6.36
C GLU A 31 -8.00 4.11 -5.47
N ILE A 32 -8.35 5.33 -5.89
CA ILE A 32 -8.21 6.53 -5.05
C ILE A 32 -9.06 6.42 -3.78
N PHE A 33 -10.34 6.06 -3.92
CA PHE A 33 -11.21 5.90 -2.75
C PHE A 33 -10.74 4.77 -1.82
N SER A 34 -10.08 3.75 -2.35
CA SER A 34 -9.44 2.72 -1.52
C SER A 34 -8.32 3.29 -0.65
N LEU A 35 -7.48 4.20 -1.17
CA LEU A 35 -6.47 4.89 -0.37
C LEU A 35 -7.11 5.90 0.59
N ALA A 36 -8.07 6.68 0.11
CA ALA A 36 -8.80 7.64 0.94
C ALA A 36 -9.48 6.96 2.13
N ALA A 37 -9.95 5.71 1.97
CA ALA A 37 -10.54 4.94 3.06
C ALA A 37 -9.54 4.65 4.20
N TRP A 38 -8.28 4.33 3.86
CA TRP A 38 -7.23 4.16 4.87
C TRP A 38 -6.93 5.45 5.62
N VAL A 39 -6.83 6.56 4.89
CA VAL A 39 -6.59 7.90 5.46
C VAL A 39 -7.77 8.30 6.36
N ALA A 40 -8.99 8.12 5.86
CA ALA A 40 -10.20 8.42 6.65
C ALA A 40 -10.30 7.56 7.91
N GLY A 41 -9.98 6.26 7.82
CA GLY A 41 -9.92 5.37 8.98
C GLY A 41 -8.94 5.85 10.04
N PHE A 42 -7.72 6.24 9.62
CA PHE A 42 -6.72 6.79 10.52
C PHE A 42 -7.19 8.07 11.22
N PHE A 43 -7.76 9.02 10.46
CA PHE A 43 -8.28 10.27 11.03
C PHE A 43 -9.49 10.03 11.93
N ALA A 44 -10.35 9.07 11.60
CA ALA A 44 -11.49 8.71 12.43
C ALA A 44 -11.04 8.16 13.80
N VAL A 45 -10.03 7.29 13.81
CA VAL A 45 -9.43 6.82 15.08
C VAL A 45 -8.87 8.00 15.85
N LYS A 46 -8.07 8.87 15.22
CA LYS A 46 -7.47 10.03 15.89
C LYS A 46 -8.54 10.97 16.50
N ALA A 47 -9.66 11.17 15.81
CA ALA A 47 -10.71 12.08 16.24
C ALA A 47 -11.66 11.47 17.27
N PHE A 48 -12.01 10.19 17.11
CA PHE A 48 -13.13 9.57 17.85
C PHE A 48 -12.71 8.46 18.83
N HIS A 49 -11.43 8.07 18.89
CA HIS A 49 -10.98 6.98 19.76
C HIS A 49 -11.33 7.24 21.24
N VAL A 50 -11.04 8.45 21.74
CA VAL A 50 -11.25 8.78 23.17
C VAL A 50 -12.73 8.69 23.54
N PRO A 51 -13.68 9.41 22.89
CA PRO A 51 -15.08 9.30 23.24
C PRO A 51 -15.66 7.88 23.00
N ALA A 52 -15.21 7.20 21.93
CA ALA A 52 -15.68 5.84 21.67
C ALA A 52 -15.23 4.84 22.74
N SER A 53 -13.98 4.91 23.20
CA SER A 53 -13.47 4.04 24.26
C SER A 53 -14.18 4.28 25.59
N ALA A 54 -14.53 5.53 25.92
CA ALA A 54 -15.28 5.87 27.12
C ALA A 54 -16.70 5.25 27.11
N ILE A 55 -17.39 5.31 25.95
CA ILE A 55 -18.72 4.69 25.79
C ILE A 55 -18.64 3.16 25.87
N LEU A 56 -17.59 2.56 25.33
CA LEU A 56 -17.42 1.12 25.28
C LEU A 56 -16.90 0.52 26.60
N ALA A 57 -16.36 1.33 27.51
CA ALA A 57 -15.78 0.85 28.75
C ALA A 57 -16.81 0.10 29.63
N GLY A 58 -18.07 0.57 29.68
CA GLY A 58 -19.15 -0.08 30.42
C GLY A 58 -19.48 -1.48 29.85
N PRO A 59 -19.88 -1.60 28.55
CA PRO A 59 -20.24 -2.89 27.97
C PRO A 59 -19.11 -3.91 27.91
N VAL A 60 -17.85 -3.45 27.70
CA VAL A 60 -16.68 -4.34 27.56
C VAL A 60 -16.09 -4.75 28.88
N GLY A 61 -16.31 -3.97 29.93
CA GLY A 61 -15.87 -4.28 31.30
C GLY A 61 -14.36 -4.10 31.56
N THR A 62 -13.55 -3.81 30.53
CA THR A 62 -12.11 -3.55 30.65
C THR A 62 -11.69 -2.34 29.80
N ALA A 63 -10.86 -1.47 30.37
CA ALA A 63 -10.38 -0.27 29.67
C ALA A 63 -9.55 -0.63 28.41
N GLY A 64 -8.70 -1.65 28.48
CA GLY A 64 -7.90 -2.11 27.34
C GLY A 64 -8.76 -2.68 26.21
N GLY A 65 -9.75 -3.52 26.53
CA GLY A 65 -10.68 -4.08 25.55
C GLY A 65 -11.52 -2.99 24.87
N ALA A 66 -12.03 -2.02 25.64
CA ALA A 66 -12.77 -0.87 25.12
C ALA A 66 -11.92 -0.02 24.17
N ALA A 67 -10.64 0.22 24.50
CA ALA A 67 -9.72 0.96 23.65
C ALA A 67 -9.47 0.23 22.32
N VAL A 68 -9.19 -1.06 22.35
CA VAL A 68 -8.98 -1.86 21.11
C VAL A 68 -10.26 -1.88 20.26
N LEU A 69 -11.42 -2.11 20.87
CA LEU A 69 -12.69 -2.13 20.15
C LEU A 69 -13.01 -0.76 19.56
N ALA A 70 -12.72 0.34 20.26
CA ALA A 70 -12.89 1.69 19.75
C ALA A 70 -12.04 1.93 18.49
N VAL A 71 -10.77 1.49 18.46
CA VAL A 71 -9.91 1.58 17.26
C VAL A 71 -10.55 0.82 16.11
N VAL A 72 -10.94 -0.44 16.33
CA VAL A 72 -11.52 -1.29 15.27
C VAL A 72 -12.81 -0.69 14.72
N LEU A 73 -13.69 -0.18 15.58
CA LEU A 73 -14.97 0.40 15.16
C LEU A 73 -14.76 1.75 14.43
N CYS A 74 -13.98 2.68 15.00
CA CYS A 74 -13.74 3.98 14.39
C CYS A 74 -13.07 3.82 13.01
N PHE A 75 -12.04 2.98 12.92
CA PHE A 75 -11.36 2.69 11.68
C PHE A 75 -12.30 1.98 10.69
N GLY A 76 -12.94 0.89 11.12
CA GLY A 76 -13.76 0.04 10.27
C GLY A 76 -14.95 0.78 9.67
N VAL A 77 -15.68 1.54 10.48
CA VAL A 77 -16.84 2.31 10.00
C VAL A 77 -16.42 3.36 8.97
N ALA A 78 -15.39 4.16 9.26
CA ALA A 78 -14.90 5.16 8.33
C ALA A 78 -14.37 4.52 7.03
N PHE A 79 -13.59 3.44 7.16
CA PHE A 79 -13.03 2.71 6.04
C PHE A 79 -14.13 2.16 5.12
N VAL A 80 -15.13 1.48 5.69
CA VAL A 80 -16.24 0.90 4.93
C VAL A 80 -17.07 1.99 4.27
N ALA A 81 -17.40 3.07 4.97
CA ALA A 81 -18.19 4.18 4.44
C ALA A 81 -17.53 4.81 3.21
N VAL A 82 -16.25 5.19 3.31
CA VAL A 82 -15.51 5.79 2.18
C VAL A 82 -15.36 4.78 1.02
N ARG A 83 -15.11 3.52 1.30
CA ARG A 83 -15.01 2.47 0.28
C ARG A 83 -16.34 2.23 -0.44
N LEU A 84 -17.46 2.26 0.25
CA LEU A 84 -18.79 2.15 -0.37
C LEU A 84 -19.07 3.33 -1.30
N ILE A 85 -18.76 4.56 -0.87
CA ILE A 85 -18.87 5.76 -1.72
C ILE A 85 -18.02 5.56 -2.98
N GLY A 86 -16.76 5.16 -2.84
CA GLY A 86 -15.87 4.89 -3.96
C GLY A 86 -16.37 3.81 -4.92
N THR A 87 -17.04 2.77 -4.41
CA THR A 87 -17.63 1.73 -5.27
C THR A 87 -18.84 2.25 -6.07
N GLN A 88 -19.67 3.09 -5.48
CA GLN A 88 -20.82 3.71 -6.14
C GLN A 88 -20.36 4.68 -7.24
N LEU A 89 -19.44 5.60 -6.90
CA LEU A 89 -18.86 6.53 -7.87
C LEU A 89 -18.14 5.80 -9.02
N GLY A 90 -17.37 4.76 -8.71
CA GLY A 90 -16.70 3.97 -9.74
C GLY A 90 -17.68 3.18 -10.64
N ARG A 91 -18.87 2.83 -10.16
CA ARG A 91 -19.93 2.26 -11.01
C ARG A 91 -20.48 3.32 -11.97
N SER A 92 -20.77 4.51 -11.47
CA SER A 92 -21.27 5.61 -12.30
C SER A 92 -20.25 6.02 -13.38
N THR A 93 -18.98 6.09 -13.05
CA THR A 93 -17.89 6.39 -14.00
C THR A 93 -17.81 5.32 -15.12
N ARG A 94 -18.05 4.07 -14.79
CA ARG A 94 -18.02 2.97 -15.78
C ARG A 94 -19.16 2.99 -16.76
N GLN A 95 -20.28 3.57 -16.40
CA GLN A 95 -21.44 3.75 -17.28
C GLN A 95 -21.37 5.04 -18.10
N SER A 96 -20.35 5.86 -17.86
CA SER A 96 -20.10 7.13 -18.52
C SER A 96 -19.09 6.99 -19.66
N ILE A 97 -19.04 8.00 -20.53
CA ILE A 97 -18.02 8.20 -21.57
C ILE A 97 -16.59 8.22 -20.97
N LEU A 98 -16.46 8.46 -19.67
CA LEU A 98 -15.18 8.50 -18.95
C LEU A 98 -14.58 7.12 -18.63
N ASN A 99 -15.28 6.03 -18.94
CA ASN A 99 -14.83 4.66 -18.64
C ASN A 99 -13.42 4.32 -19.19
N PRO A 100 -13.05 4.64 -20.46
CA PRO A 100 -11.72 4.33 -20.96
C PRO A 100 -10.63 5.08 -20.20
N VAL A 101 -10.87 6.36 -19.88
CA VAL A 101 -9.94 7.20 -19.14
C VAL A 101 -9.74 6.68 -17.72
N ASP A 102 -10.83 6.33 -17.02
CA ASP A 102 -10.79 5.75 -15.67
C ASP A 102 -9.98 4.45 -15.64
N ARG A 103 -10.09 3.60 -16.66
CA ARG A 103 -9.32 2.35 -16.75
C ARG A 103 -7.84 2.59 -17.01
N ILE A 104 -7.51 3.49 -17.94
CA ILE A 104 -6.11 3.82 -18.26
C ILE A 104 -5.41 4.42 -17.05
N LEU A 105 -6.06 5.39 -16.38
CA LEU A 105 -5.56 5.98 -15.15
C LEU A 105 -5.48 4.94 -14.02
N GLY A 106 -6.46 4.05 -13.93
CA GLY A 106 -6.48 2.94 -12.98
C GLY A 106 -5.31 1.97 -13.20
N PHE A 107 -4.97 1.65 -14.46
CA PHE A 107 -3.81 0.85 -14.80
C PHE A 107 -2.51 1.52 -14.36
N GLY A 108 -2.32 2.80 -14.71
CA GLY A 108 -1.14 3.57 -14.30
C GLY A 108 -1.00 3.65 -12.77
N PHE A 109 -2.10 3.91 -12.07
CA PHE A 109 -2.13 3.94 -10.62
C PHE A 109 -1.86 2.55 -10.00
N GLY A 110 -2.39 1.48 -10.62
CA GLY A 110 -2.08 0.11 -10.25
C GLY A 110 -0.60 -0.21 -10.36
N LEU A 111 0.06 0.22 -11.44
CA LEU A 111 1.52 0.07 -11.61
C LEU A 111 2.30 0.81 -10.53
N LEU A 112 1.94 2.06 -10.21
CA LEU A 112 2.59 2.83 -9.13
C LEU A 112 2.45 2.13 -7.78
N LYS A 113 1.26 1.65 -7.46
CA LYS A 113 1.00 0.88 -6.25
C LYS A 113 1.76 -0.44 -6.22
N GLY A 114 1.83 -1.12 -7.37
CA GLY A 114 2.63 -2.33 -7.54
C GLY A 114 4.13 -2.09 -7.34
N LEU A 115 4.65 -0.99 -7.89
CA LEU A 115 6.05 -0.58 -7.67
C LEU A 115 6.32 -0.27 -6.20
N PHE A 116 5.42 0.46 -5.54
CA PHE A 116 5.53 0.74 -4.11
C PHE A 116 5.53 -0.55 -3.29
N ALA A 117 4.62 -1.47 -3.55
CA ALA A 117 4.55 -2.76 -2.87
C ALA A 117 5.81 -3.61 -3.12
N ALA A 118 6.31 -3.64 -4.35
CA ALA A 118 7.56 -4.33 -4.70
C ALA A 118 8.78 -3.72 -3.99
N THR A 119 8.82 -2.38 -3.89
CA THR A 119 9.87 -1.67 -3.15
C THR A 119 9.84 -1.99 -1.66
N MET A 120 8.66 -2.00 -1.05
CA MET A 120 8.49 -2.37 0.36
C MET A 120 8.90 -3.83 0.61
N ALA A 121 8.47 -4.75 -0.27
CA ALA A 121 8.88 -6.15 -0.19
C ALA A 121 10.39 -6.33 -0.33
N PHE A 122 11.01 -5.56 -1.25
CA PHE A 122 12.46 -5.55 -1.43
C PHE A 122 13.19 -5.03 -0.19
N LEU A 123 12.72 -3.95 0.43
CA LEU A 123 13.28 -3.40 1.67
C LEU A 123 13.19 -4.41 2.82
N LEU A 124 12.04 -5.05 2.99
CA LEU A 124 11.85 -6.09 4.01
C LEU A 124 12.78 -7.27 3.77
N MET A 125 12.88 -7.74 2.52
CA MET A 125 13.78 -8.84 2.16
C MET A 125 15.24 -8.46 2.39
N SER A 126 15.65 -7.24 2.05
CA SER A 126 16.99 -6.73 2.31
C SER A 126 17.28 -6.65 3.80
N LEU A 127 16.33 -6.17 4.60
CA LEU A 127 16.45 -6.09 6.05
C LEU A 127 16.62 -7.47 6.67
N VAL A 128 15.80 -8.44 6.26
CA VAL A 128 15.90 -9.83 6.73
C VAL A 128 17.26 -10.42 6.36
N PHE A 129 17.70 -10.22 5.11
CA PHE A 129 19.00 -10.71 4.65
C PHE A 129 20.15 -10.10 5.46
N ASP A 130 20.13 -8.79 5.70
CA ASP A 130 21.16 -8.08 6.46
C ASP A 130 21.19 -8.49 7.94
N THR A 131 20.01 -8.82 8.50
CA THR A 131 19.90 -9.28 9.89
C THR A 131 20.47 -10.70 10.06
N LEU A 132 20.25 -11.58 9.07
CA LEU A 132 20.70 -12.97 9.13
C LEU A 132 22.17 -13.15 8.74
N ASN A 133 22.68 -12.38 7.78
CA ASN A 133 24.01 -12.58 7.18
C ASN A 133 25.00 -11.45 7.48
N GLY A 134 24.53 -10.38 8.10
CA GLY A 134 25.29 -9.14 8.33
C GLY A 134 25.16 -8.13 7.18
N ALA A 135 25.19 -6.85 7.52
CA ALA A 135 24.95 -5.75 6.58
C ALA A 135 25.99 -5.63 5.43
N GLN A 136 27.16 -6.24 5.59
CA GLN A 136 28.25 -6.26 4.59
C GLN A 136 28.36 -7.57 3.83
N ALA A 137 27.46 -8.53 4.06
CA ALA A 137 27.48 -9.80 3.35
C ALA A 137 27.23 -9.61 1.85
N PRO A 138 27.96 -10.34 0.98
CA PRO A 138 27.75 -10.25 -0.46
C PRO A 138 26.33 -10.67 -0.82
N ARG A 139 25.67 -9.84 -1.64
CA ARG A 139 24.29 -10.11 -2.09
C ARG A 139 24.26 -11.36 -2.99
N PRO A 140 23.23 -12.21 -2.88
CA PRO A 140 23.05 -13.35 -3.77
C PRO A 140 23.05 -12.91 -5.25
N SER A 141 23.61 -13.74 -6.13
CA SER A 141 23.77 -13.42 -7.55
C SER A 141 22.44 -13.11 -8.27
N TRP A 142 21.36 -13.83 -7.93
CA TRP A 142 20.02 -13.61 -8.47
C TRP A 142 19.44 -12.22 -8.10
N MET A 143 19.91 -11.62 -7.02
CA MET A 143 19.53 -10.30 -6.58
C MET A 143 20.45 -9.23 -7.19
N ALA A 144 21.78 -9.41 -7.11
CA ALA A 144 22.76 -8.45 -7.58
C ALA A 144 22.78 -8.29 -9.10
N GLN A 145 22.47 -9.35 -9.87
CA GLN A 145 22.45 -9.36 -11.34
C GLN A 145 21.10 -8.96 -11.94
N SER A 146 20.09 -8.72 -11.12
CA SER A 146 18.76 -8.29 -11.56
C SER A 146 18.78 -6.90 -12.17
N ARG A 147 18.11 -6.73 -13.29
CA ARG A 147 17.89 -5.41 -13.93
C ARG A 147 16.98 -4.52 -13.10
N THR A 148 16.00 -5.11 -12.43
CA THR A 148 15.09 -4.40 -11.53
C THR A 148 15.71 -4.02 -10.19
N TYR A 149 16.87 -4.62 -9.82
CA TYR A 149 17.59 -4.28 -8.60
C TYR A 149 17.97 -2.79 -8.53
N GLN A 150 18.46 -2.22 -9.62
CA GLN A 150 18.78 -0.80 -9.69
C GLN A 150 17.55 0.10 -9.49
N LEU A 151 16.42 -0.27 -10.11
CA LEU A 151 15.15 0.44 -9.95
C LEU A 151 14.66 0.37 -8.49
N LEU A 152 14.66 -0.83 -7.90
CA LEU A 152 14.24 -1.04 -6.52
C LEU A 152 15.15 -0.34 -5.51
N LYS A 153 16.46 -0.35 -5.75
CA LYS A 153 17.44 0.37 -4.95
C LYS A 153 17.22 1.88 -5.00
N ALA A 154 16.98 2.43 -6.19
CA ALA A 154 16.70 3.85 -6.36
C ALA A 154 15.37 4.26 -5.69
N SER A 155 14.30 3.48 -5.89
CA SER A 155 13.01 3.75 -5.26
C SER A 155 13.04 3.58 -3.74
N SER A 156 13.80 2.61 -3.21
CA SER A 156 13.98 2.45 -1.77
C SER A 156 14.76 3.60 -1.15
N ALA A 157 15.83 4.08 -1.81
CA ALA A 157 16.59 5.23 -1.36
C ALA A 157 15.74 6.51 -1.35
N ALA A 158 14.92 6.72 -2.39
CA ALA A 158 13.99 7.84 -2.44
C ALA A 158 12.95 7.78 -1.32
N LEU A 159 12.41 6.60 -1.02
CA LEU A 159 11.43 6.39 0.05
C LEU A 159 12.05 6.68 1.43
N VAL A 160 13.23 6.13 1.71
CA VAL A 160 13.94 6.36 2.98
C VAL A 160 14.28 7.84 3.13
N GLY A 161 14.82 8.47 2.08
CA GLY A 161 15.13 9.90 2.07
C GLY A 161 13.90 10.79 2.33
N ALA A 162 12.73 10.43 1.78
CA ALA A 162 11.49 11.15 2.04
C ALA A 162 11.03 11.01 3.50
N ILE A 163 11.22 9.84 4.12
CA ILE A 163 10.90 9.60 5.53
C ILE A 163 11.84 10.41 6.43
N ASP A 164 13.14 10.43 6.15
CA ASP A 164 14.13 11.16 6.93
C ASP A 164 13.92 12.68 6.83
N ALA A 165 13.60 13.20 5.63
CA ALA A 165 13.25 14.60 5.45
C ALA A 165 11.96 14.99 6.21
N GLY A 166 11.00 14.07 6.35
CA GLY A 166 9.79 14.25 7.14
C GLY A 166 10.04 14.27 8.66
N ARG A 167 11.09 13.58 9.13
CA ARG A 167 11.47 13.56 10.56
C ARG A 167 12.27 14.77 11.00
N ALA A 168 12.92 15.46 10.05
CA ALA A 168 13.75 16.65 10.33
C ALA A 168 12.95 17.96 10.44
N ARG A 169 11.64 17.90 10.24
CA ARG A 169 10.69 19.02 10.39
C ARG A 169 9.84 18.88 11.65
#